data_a201f7bfd2a735943e42f929d6e6de20
#
_entry.id   a201f7bfd2a735943e42f929d6e6de20
#
_cell.length_a   1.000
_cell.length_b   1.000
_cell.length_c   1.000
_cell.angle_alpha   90.00
_cell.angle_beta   90.00
_cell.angle_gamma   90.00
#
_symmetry.space_group_name_H-M   'P 1'
#
loop_
_entity.id
_entity.type
_entity.pdbx_description
1 polymer ?
#
loop_
_entity_poly.entity_id
_entity_poly.type
_entity_poly.pdbx_seq_one_letter_code
_entity_poly.pdbx_strand_id
1 'polypeptide(L)'
;MVAGRLQEKNGFYYIVLSYTDSAGKRRQPWIGTGLPVKGNKKRAEKMLADTRKDFTIPKGQVSELSPDMAFSDYMRYWLKMMRTAVTETTYSSYCFNVEKHIIPYFEPLGVTLAGLQPRQIQSFYLHEAETLKNTSILRFHANLHKALKYAVRIDLIASNPVDKVDRPKPQAFMASYYSAEEMEKLFEVAQGHKLELIIQLAAF
;
A
#
# COMPACT_ATOMS: atom_id res chain seq x y z
N MET A 1 -2.93 -25.03 1.49
CA MET A 1 -3.07 -25.86 2.73
C MET A 1 -1.72 -25.95 3.40
N VAL A 2 -1.64 -25.65 4.71
CA VAL A 2 -0.37 -25.73 5.47
C VAL A 2 -0.25 -27.13 6.08
N ALA A 3 0.77 -27.86 5.67
CA ALA A 3 1.14 -29.14 6.29
C ALA A 3 2.15 -28.89 7.42
N GLY A 4 2.12 -29.71 8.47
CA GLY A 4 3.07 -29.59 9.59
C GLY A 4 3.39 -30.96 10.18
N ARG A 5 4.65 -31.10 10.63
CA ARG A 5 5.13 -32.30 11.31
C ARG A 5 6.02 -31.92 12.49
N LEU A 6 6.12 -32.83 13.48
CA LEU A 6 7.12 -32.74 14.52
C LEU A 6 8.43 -33.31 14.02
N GLN A 7 9.53 -32.70 14.42
CA GLN A 7 10.89 -33.21 14.19
C GLN A 7 11.68 -33.08 15.48
N GLU A 8 12.51 -34.11 15.76
CA GLU A 8 13.42 -34.12 16.89
C GLU A 8 14.78 -33.63 16.45
N LYS A 9 15.34 -32.68 17.20
CA LYS A 9 16.70 -32.18 16.99
C LYS A 9 17.31 -31.75 18.33
N ASN A 10 18.51 -32.18 18.60
CA ASN A 10 19.25 -31.84 19.82
C ASN A 10 18.47 -32.13 21.12
N GLY A 11 17.65 -33.21 21.16
CA GLY A 11 16.85 -33.57 22.32
C GLY A 11 15.58 -32.78 22.55
N PHE A 12 15.20 -31.92 21.62
CA PHE A 12 13.98 -31.10 21.68
C PHE A 12 13.09 -31.35 20.48
N TYR A 13 11.76 -31.11 20.66
CA TYR A 13 10.80 -31.10 19.58
C TYR A 13 10.83 -29.77 18.84
N TYR A 14 10.75 -29.85 17.51
CA TYR A 14 10.56 -28.74 16.59
C TYR A 14 9.31 -28.98 15.74
N ILE A 15 8.53 -27.93 15.49
CA ILE A 15 7.44 -27.94 14.54
C ILE A 15 8.02 -27.50 13.19
N VAL A 16 7.89 -28.36 12.18
CA VAL A 16 8.27 -28.04 10.80
C VAL A 16 6.99 -27.85 10.01
N LEU A 17 6.66 -26.61 9.67
CA LEU A 17 5.55 -26.32 8.78
C LEU A 17 6.02 -26.43 7.33
N SER A 18 5.12 -26.82 6.43
CA SER A 18 5.39 -26.86 4.99
C SER A 18 4.23 -26.19 4.26
N TYR A 19 4.54 -25.16 3.51
CA TYR A 19 3.58 -24.46 2.68
C TYR A 19 4.23 -23.98 1.37
N THR A 20 3.41 -23.69 0.38
CA THR A 20 3.85 -23.05 -0.86
C THR A 20 3.58 -21.56 -0.73
N ASP A 21 4.59 -20.73 -0.94
CA ASP A 21 4.45 -19.29 -0.94
C ASP A 21 3.72 -18.79 -2.20
N SER A 22 3.43 -17.50 -2.27
CA SER A 22 2.76 -16.85 -3.40
C SER A 22 3.54 -16.97 -4.72
N ALA A 23 4.84 -17.25 -4.67
CA ALA A 23 5.70 -17.48 -5.82
C ALA A 23 5.80 -18.97 -6.25
N GLY A 24 4.94 -19.84 -5.70
CA GLY A 24 4.97 -21.28 -5.99
C GLY A 24 6.12 -22.06 -5.33
N LYS A 25 6.97 -21.40 -4.53
CA LYS A 25 8.13 -22.02 -3.89
C LYS A 25 7.76 -22.67 -2.56
N ARG A 26 8.18 -23.92 -2.35
CA ARG A 26 7.95 -24.63 -1.09
C ARG A 26 8.85 -24.07 0.02
N ARG A 27 8.24 -23.69 1.15
CA ARG A 27 8.91 -23.20 2.36
C ARG A 27 8.73 -24.19 3.51
N GLN A 28 9.76 -24.32 4.35
CA GLN A 28 9.72 -25.21 5.51
C GLN A 28 10.33 -24.51 6.73
N PRO A 29 9.63 -23.55 7.37
CA PRO A 29 10.12 -22.92 8.59
C PRO A 29 10.12 -23.92 9.75
N TRP A 30 11.14 -23.82 10.59
CA TRP A 30 11.32 -24.61 11.81
C TRP A 30 11.00 -23.72 13.00
N ILE A 31 10.09 -24.17 13.85
CA ILE A 31 9.66 -23.46 15.06
C ILE A 31 10.06 -24.31 16.27
N GLY A 32 10.90 -23.78 17.14
CA GLY A 32 11.31 -24.47 18.37
C GLY A 32 10.15 -24.49 19.36
N THR A 33 9.82 -25.68 19.89
CA THR A 33 8.77 -25.81 20.92
C THR A 33 9.30 -25.55 22.33
N GLY A 34 10.62 -25.61 22.53
CA GLY A 34 11.24 -25.59 23.87
C GLY A 34 10.98 -26.87 24.71
N LEU A 35 10.29 -27.86 24.13
CA LEU A 35 9.94 -29.10 24.85
C LEU A 35 10.98 -30.19 24.64
N PRO A 36 11.59 -30.75 25.70
CA PRO A 36 12.42 -31.94 25.58
C PRO A 36 11.61 -33.12 25.05
N VAL A 37 12.25 -33.98 24.26
CA VAL A 37 11.61 -35.16 23.62
C VAL A 37 11.01 -36.10 24.66
N LYS A 38 11.71 -36.30 25.77
CA LYS A 38 11.29 -37.28 26.81
C LYS A 38 10.02 -36.81 27.52
N GLY A 39 8.92 -37.56 27.35
CA GLY A 39 7.66 -37.36 28.06
C GLY A 39 6.74 -36.25 27.52
N ASN A 40 7.15 -35.48 26.48
CA ASN A 40 6.38 -34.30 26.03
C ASN A 40 5.72 -34.46 24.65
N LYS A 41 5.63 -35.68 24.10
CA LYS A 41 5.09 -35.91 22.74
C LYS A 41 3.68 -35.37 22.57
N LYS A 42 2.74 -35.69 23.46
CA LYS A 42 1.35 -35.21 23.41
C LYS A 42 1.25 -33.68 23.48
N ARG A 43 2.12 -33.05 24.27
CA ARG A 43 2.15 -31.58 24.40
C ARG A 43 2.71 -30.93 23.12
N ALA A 44 3.71 -31.50 22.50
CA ALA A 44 4.27 -31.06 21.23
C ALA A 44 3.25 -31.24 20.08
N GLU A 45 2.49 -32.35 20.07
CA GLU A 45 1.41 -32.57 19.08
C GLU A 45 0.28 -31.54 19.21
N LYS A 46 -0.10 -31.18 20.44
CA LYS A 46 -1.07 -30.10 20.66
C LYS A 46 -0.55 -28.76 20.15
N MET A 47 0.69 -28.41 20.48
CA MET A 47 1.32 -27.19 19.97
C MET A 47 1.40 -27.18 18.43
N LEU A 48 1.67 -28.32 17.80
CA LEU A 48 1.62 -28.42 16.35
C LEU A 48 0.24 -28.14 15.79
N ALA A 49 -0.82 -28.67 16.42
CA ALA A 49 -2.19 -28.46 15.99
C ALA A 49 -2.61 -26.97 16.12
N ASP A 50 -2.26 -26.35 17.24
CA ASP A 50 -2.54 -24.93 17.50
C ASP A 50 -1.74 -24.04 16.54
N THR A 51 -0.44 -24.30 16.40
CA THR A 51 0.41 -23.56 15.43
C THR A 51 -0.10 -23.66 14.00
N ARG A 52 -0.64 -24.81 13.59
CA ARG A 52 -1.23 -24.97 12.22
C ARG A 52 -2.50 -24.17 12.03
N LYS A 53 -3.34 -23.99 13.08
CA LYS A 53 -4.56 -23.18 13.02
C LYS A 53 -4.23 -21.69 12.93
N ASP A 54 -3.26 -21.26 13.73
CA ASP A 54 -2.91 -19.83 13.85
C ASP A 54 -1.91 -19.38 12.78
N PHE A 55 -1.29 -20.34 12.07
CA PHE A 55 -0.29 -20.01 11.07
C PHE A 55 -0.93 -19.41 9.82
N THR A 56 -0.82 -18.12 9.72
CA THR A 56 -1.10 -17.40 8.48
C THR A 56 0.15 -17.48 7.59
N ILE A 57 -0.02 -17.99 6.37
CA ILE A 57 1.08 -17.97 5.38
C ILE A 57 1.57 -16.54 5.28
N PRO A 58 2.86 -16.23 5.61
CA PRO A 58 3.39 -14.90 5.48
C PRO A 58 3.15 -14.45 4.04
N LYS A 59 2.33 -13.43 3.85
CA LYS A 59 2.24 -12.73 2.58
C LYS A 59 3.64 -12.22 2.32
N GLY A 60 4.32 -12.82 1.33
CA GLY A 60 5.78 -12.82 1.20
C GLY A 60 6.42 -11.47 1.45
N GLN A 61 7.53 -11.48 2.17
CA GLN A 61 8.55 -10.46 1.95
C GLN A 61 8.75 -10.38 0.45
N VAL A 62 8.75 -9.17 -0.10
CA VAL A 62 8.91 -8.88 -1.52
C VAL A 62 10.05 -9.74 -2.08
N SER A 63 9.69 -10.97 -2.47
CA SER A 63 10.58 -11.88 -3.13
C SER A 63 10.61 -11.46 -4.58
N GLU A 64 11.79 -11.08 -5.04
CA GLU A 64 12.13 -10.82 -6.43
C GLU A 64 10.99 -10.17 -7.24
N LEU A 65 11.18 -8.91 -7.61
CA LEU A 65 10.30 -8.19 -8.53
C LEU A 65 10.02 -9.08 -9.74
N SER A 66 8.75 -9.41 -9.92
CA SER A 66 8.29 -10.24 -11.03
C SER A 66 7.12 -9.56 -11.72
N PRO A 67 6.99 -9.68 -13.04
CA PRO A 67 5.80 -9.23 -13.77
C PRO A 67 4.49 -9.80 -13.23
N ASP A 68 4.53 -11.02 -12.69
CA ASP A 68 3.37 -11.75 -12.17
C ASP A 68 3.02 -11.42 -10.71
N MET A 69 3.79 -10.54 -10.06
CA MET A 69 3.48 -10.10 -8.70
C MET A 69 2.18 -9.31 -8.66
N ALA A 70 1.46 -9.34 -7.53
CA ALA A 70 0.26 -8.53 -7.35
C ALA A 70 0.59 -7.03 -7.53
N PHE A 71 -0.25 -6.32 -8.25
CA PHE A 71 -0.06 -4.88 -8.48
C PHE A 71 -0.02 -4.09 -7.15
N SER A 72 -0.84 -4.47 -6.18
CA SER A 72 -0.81 -3.88 -4.83
C SER A 72 0.55 -4.05 -4.13
N ASP A 73 1.18 -5.23 -4.28
CA ASP A 73 2.50 -5.49 -3.70
C ASP A 73 3.60 -4.70 -4.42
N TYR A 74 3.48 -4.55 -5.74
CA TYR A 74 4.35 -3.65 -6.51
C TYR A 74 4.23 -2.19 -6.02
N MET A 75 3.03 -1.69 -5.75
CA MET A 75 2.82 -0.34 -5.24
C MET A 75 3.43 -0.15 -3.85
N ARG A 76 3.33 -1.16 -2.97
CA ARG A 76 4.03 -1.15 -1.66
C ARG A 76 5.55 -1.12 -1.82
N TYR A 77 6.09 -1.90 -2.76
CA TYR A 77 7.51 -1.87 -3.08
C TYR A 77 7.94 -0.49 -3.60
N TRP A 78 7.18 0.09 -4.53
CA TRP A 78 7.46 1.40 -5.08
C TRP A 78 7.48 2.49 -3.99
N LEU A 79 6.57 2.46 -3.03
CA LEU A 79 6.59 3.36 -1.89
C LEU A 79 7.88 3.23 -1.07
N LYS A 80 8.35 2.02 -0.79
CA LYS A 80 9.61 1.82 -0.06
C LYS A 80 10.79 2.49 -0.76
N MET A 81 10.84 2.40 -2.09
CA MET A 81 11.89 3.08 -2.86
C MET A 81 11.75 4.60 -2.82
N MET A 82 10.52 5.12 -2.88
CA MET A 82 10.29 6.57 -2.86
C MET A 82 10.67 7.21 -1.53
N ARG A 83 10.72 6.46 -0.44
CA ARG A 83 11.09 6.98 0.89
C ARG A 83 12.43 7.70 0.92
N THR A 84 13.42 7.22 0.18
CA THR A 84 14.75 7.81 0.10
C THR A 84 14.94 8.75 -1.10
N ALA A 85 13.96 8.78 -2.02
CA ALA A 85 14.07 9.50 -3.29
C ALA A 85 13.33 10.85 -3.31
N VAL A 86 12.49 11.13 -2.31
CA VAL A 86 11.67 12.34 -2.24
C VAL A 86 11.67 12.92 -0.83
N THR A 87 11.21 14.18 -0.69
CA THR A 87 11.05 14.82 0.62
C THR A 87 9.96 14.14 1.46
N GLU A 88 10.02 14.27 2.78
CA GLU A 88 9.08 13.65 3.72
C GLU A 88 7.61 14.04 3.42
N THR A 89 7.34 15.30 3.11
CA THR A 89 6.00 15.80 2.75
C THR A 89 5.48 15.16 1.47
N THR A 90 6.33 14.99 0.46
CA THR A 90 5.99 14.31 -0.78
C THR A 90 5.75 12.82 -0.54
N TYR A 91 6.58 12.19 0.28
CA TYR A 91 6.43 10.79 0.64
C TYR A 91 5.12 10.53 1.38
N SER A 92 4.78 11.36 2.37
CA SER A 92 3.50 11.27 3.10
C SER A 92 2.30 11.39 2.16
N SER A 93 2.37 12.29 1.17
CA SER A 93 1.33 12.41 0.13
C SER A 93 1.24 11.14 -0.73
N TYR A 94 2.37 10.52 -1.10
CA TYR A 94 2.36 9.26 -1.86
C TYR A 94 1.77 8.11 -1.04
N CYS A 95 2.15 7.98 0.24
CA CYS A 95 1.59 6.98 1.14
C CYS A 95 0.09 7.12 1.24
N PHE A 96 -0.42 8.34 1.47
CA PHE A 96 -1.85 8.59 1.55
C PHE A 96 -2.58 8.16 0.27
N ASN A 97 -2.10 8.59 -0.90
CA ASN A 97 -2.74 8.27 -2.18
C ASN A 97 -2.71 6.76 -2.48
N VAL A 98 -1.58 6.12 -2.20
CA VAL A 98 -1.39 4.70 -2.54
C VAL A 98 -2.09 3.78 -1.54
N GLU A 99 -1.91 4.01 -0.23
CA GLU A 99 -2.42 3.11 0.82
C GLU A 99 -3.92 3.31 1.08
N LYS A 100 -4.46 4.51 0.88
CA LYS A 100 -5.86 4.81 1.17
C LYS A 100 -6.80 4.68 -0.04
N HIS A 101 -6.25 4.77 -1.27
CA HIS A 101 -7.06 4.79 -2.48
C HIS A 101 -6.64 3.71 -3.48
N ILE A 102 -5.38 3.69 -3.92
CA ILE A 102 -4.95 2.80 -4.99
C ILE A 102 -4.96 1.34 -4.54
N ILE A 103 -4.28 1.01 -3.44
CA ILE A 103 -4.19 -0.38 -2.95
C ILE A 103 -5.56 -0.95 -2.60
N PRO A 104 -6.42 -0.26 -1.81
CA PRO A 104 -7.74 -0.80 -1.45
C PRO A 104 -8.64 -1.11 -2.65
N TYR A 105 -8.51 -0.36 -3.74
CA TYR A 105 -9.25 -0.62 -4.96
C TYR A 105 -8.72 -1.83 -5.75
N PHE A 106 -7.39 -1.91 -5.94
CA PHE A 106 -6.80 -2.95 -6.80
C PHE A 106 -6.53 -4.28 -6.10
N GLU A 107 -6.32 -4.29 -4.79
CA GLU A 107 -6.01 -5.52 -4.03
C GLU A 107 -7.13 -6.58 -4.12
N PRO A 108 -8.44 -6.24 -3.98
CA PRO A 108 -9.52 -7.21 -4.14
C PRO A 108 -9.65 -7.75 -5.56
N LEU A 109 -9.21 -6.99 -6.56
CA LEU A 109 -9.27 -7.41 -7.97
C LEU A 109 -8.23 -8.47 -8.31
N GLY A 110 -7.21 -8.68 -7.47
CA GLY A 110 -6.16 -9.67 -7.67
C GLY A 110 -5.33 -9.48 -8.95
N VAL A 111 -5.27 -8.25 -9.46
CA VAL A 111 -4.58 -7.94 -10.72
C VAL A 111 -3.06 -8.02 -10.53
N THR A 112 -2.36 -8.69 -11.45
CA THR A 112 -0.91 -8.71 -11.48
C THR A 112 -0.35 -7.45 -12.14
N LEU A 113 0.93 -7.13 -11.91
CA LEU A 113 1.59 -5.98 -12.50
C LEU A 113 1.54 -6.02 -14.04
N ALA A 114 1.89 -7.15 -14.64
CA ALA A 114 1.84 -7.34 -16.10
C ALA A 114 0.40 -7.46 -16.64
N GLY A 115 -0.54 -7.89 -15.81
CA GLY A 115 -1.97 -8.03 -16.17
C GLY A 115 -2.77 -6.74 -16.04
N LEU A 116 -2.18 -5.65 -15.55
CA LEU A 116 -2.87 -4.38 -15.36
C LEU A 116 -3.22 -3.73 -16.70
N GLN A 117 -4.50 -3.51 -16.94
CA GLN A 117 -5.00 -2.96 -18.20
C GLN A 117 -5.48 -1.50 -18.05
N PRO A 118 -5.39 -0.68 -19.11
CA PRO A 118 -5.87 0.71 -19.10
C PRO A 118 -7.33 0.85 -18.63
N ARG A 119 -8.21 -0.07 -19.04
CA ARG A 119 -9.62 -0.07 -18.64
C ARG A 119 -9.81 -0.16 -17.11
N GLN A 120 -8.97 -0.91 -16.40
CA GLN A 120 -9.07 -1.04 -14.95
C GLN A 120 -8.64 0.24 -14.24
N ILE A 121 -7.64 0.94 -14.78
CA ILE A 121 -7.22 2.25 -14.31
C ILE A 121 -8.29 3.29 -14.57
N GLN A 122 -8.94 3.26 -15.75
CA GLN A 122 -10.07 4.14 -16.06
C GLN A 122 -11.26 3.90 -15.12
N SER A 123 -11.58 2.63 -14.82
CA SER A 123 -12.63 2.28 -13.85
C SER A 123 -12.29 2.78 -12.43
N PHE A 124 -11.02 2.71 -12.03
CA PHE A 124 -10.57 3.30 -10.76
C PHE A 124 -10.81 4.82 -10.72
N TYR A 125 -10.51 5.55 -11.80
CA TYR A 125 -10.76 7.00 -11.82
C TYR A 125 -12.25 7.33 -11.74
N LEU A 126 -13.11 6.56 -12.41
CA LEU A 126 -14.56 6.74 -12.33
C LEU A 126 -15.07 6.46 -10.91
N HIS A 127 -14.59 5.40 -10.27
CA HIS A 127 -14.95 5.07 -8.89
C HIS A 127 -14.55 6.19 -7.90
N GLU A 128 -13.34 6.70 -7.99
CA GLU A 128 -12.87 7.78 -7.11
C GLU A 128 -13.56 9.13 -7.41
N ALA A 129 -14.01 9.34 -8.64
CA ALA A 129 -14.74 10.56 -9.05
C ALA A 129 -16.12 10.68 -8.41
N GLU A 130 -16.71 9.60 -7.90
CA GLU A 130 -17.97 9.62 -7.18
C GLU A 130 -17.88 10.43 -5.86
N THR A 131 -16.70 10.44 -5.24
CA THR A 131 -16.49 11.05 -3.92
C THR A 131 -15.45 12.17 -3.91
N LEU A 132 -14.54 12.20 -4.89
CA LEU A 132 -13.41 13.11 -4.91
C LEU A 132 -13.41 14.05 -6.11
N LYS A 133 -12.77 15.20 -5.93
CA LYS A 133 -12.56 16.18 -7.01
C LYS A 133 -11.51 15.68 -8.02
N ASN A 134 -11.62 16.13 -9.26
CA ASN A 134 -10.66 15.81 -10.34
C ASN A 134 -9.20 16.08 -9.96
N THR A 135 -8.93 17.08 -9.12
CA THR A 135 -7.58 17.38 -8.63
C THR A 135 -6.95 16.24 -7.81
N SER A 136 -7.76 15.49 -7.06
CA SER A 136 -7.29 14.28 -6.33
C SER A 136 -6.98 13.15 -7.30
N ILE A 137 -7.86 12.92 -8.27
CA ILE A 137 -7.68 11.87 -9.30
C ILE A 137 -6.43 12.16 -10.14
N LEU A 138 -6.13 13.42 -10.45
CA LEU A 138 -4.89 13.82 -11.11
C LEU A 138 -3.64 13.46 -10.30
N ARG A 139 -3.71 13.52 -8.97
CA ARG A 139 -2.61 13.06 -8.09
C ARG A 139 -2.46 11.54 -8.14
N PHE A 140 -3.57 10.80 -8.15
CA PHE A 140 -3.52 9.33 -8.32
C PHE A 140 -2.95 8.94 -9.68
N HIS A 141 -3.37 9.61 -10.75
CA HIS A 141 -2.81 9.44 -12.08
C HIS A 141 -1.29 9.67 -12.09
N ALA A 142 -0.82 10.76 -11.49
CA ALA A 142 0.62 11.07 -11.42
C ALA A 142 1.41 9.99 -10.65
N ASN A 143 0.85 9.47 -9.55
CA ASN A 143 1.49 8.41 -8.76
C ASN A 143 1.53 7.09 -9.53
N LEU A 144 0.41 6.68 -10.15
CA LEU A 144 0.33 5.49 -10.99
C LEU A 144 1.30 5.59 -12.17
N HIS A 145 1.28 6.71 -12.89
CA HIS A 145 2.16 6.93 -14.03
C HIS A 145 3.64 6.84 -13.62
N LYS A 146 4.03 7.50 -12.51
CA LYS A 146 5.41 7.48 -12.01
C LYS A 146 5.85 6.08 -11.57
N ALA A 147 4.97 5.34 -10.86
CA ALA A 147 5.25 3.99 -10.42
C ALA A 147 5.42 3.03 -11.61
N LEU A 148 4.49 3.06 -12.56
CA LEU A 148 4.52 2.17 -13.72
C LEU A 148 5.61 2.55 -14.73
N LYS A 149 5.95 3.83 -14.87
CA LYS A 149 7.13 4.27 -15.62
C LYS A 149 8.42 3.69 -15.04
N TYR A 150 8.50 3.57 -13.71
CA TYR A 150 9.61 2.88 -13.07
C TYR A 150 9.62 1.39 -13.41
N ALA A 151 8.46 0.71 -13.41
CA ALA A 151 8.36 -0.70 -13.79
C ALA A 151 8.83 -0.95 -15.23
N VAL A 152 8.50 -0.05 -16.16
CA VAL A 152 9.03 -0.10 -17.54
C VAL A 152 10.55 0.07 -17.57
N ARG A 153 11.08 1.03 -16.80
CA ARG A 153 12.53 1.31 -16.77
C ARG A 153 13.38 0.15 -16.26
N ILE A 154 12.80 -0.72 -15.44
CA ILE A 154 13.48 -1.91 -14.89
C ILE A 154 13.00 -3.21 -15.57
N ASP A 155 12.40 -3.12 -16.75
CA ASP A 155 11.98 -4.23 -17.61
C ASP A 155 10.97 -5.20 -16.97
N LEU A 156 10.18 -4.75 -15.98
CA LEU A 156 9.09 -5.54 -15.39
C LEU A 156 7.84 -5.58 -16.29
N ILE A 157 7.58 -4.51 -17.04
CA ILE A 157 6.48 -4.42 -18.02
C ILE A 157 6.98 -3.74 -19.28
N ALA A 158 6.41 -4.13 -20.42
CA ALA A 158 6.84 -3.62 -21.73
C ALA A 158 6.42 -2.17 -22.01
N SER A 159 5.29 -1.72 -21.45
CA SER A 159 4.75 -0.38 -21.66
C SER A 159 3.94 0.07 -20.44
N ASN A 160 3.80 1.39 -20.28
CA ASN A 160 3.01 1.95 -19.19
C ASN A 160 1.52 2.00 -19.59
N PRO A 161 0.63 1.22 -18.94
CA PRO A 161 -0.79 1.24 -19.27
C PRO A 161 -1.48 2.57 -18.96
N VAL A 162 -0.92 3.42 -18.09
CA VAL A 162 -1.46 4.75 -17.78
C VAL A 162 -1.38 5.71 -18.98
N ASP A 163 -0.43 5.50 -19.90
CA ASP A 163 -0.29 6.34 -21.09
C ASP A 163 -1.49 6.25 -22.06
N LYS A 164 -2.31 5.17 -21.90
CA LYS A 164 -3.51 4.91 -22.71
C LYS A 164 -4.81 5.26 -21.98
N VAL A 165 -4.72 5.96 -20.86
CA VAL A 165 -5.89 6.30 -20.01
C VAL A 165 -6.18 7.79 -20.14
N ASP A 166 -7.47 8.13 -20.27
CA ASP A 166 -7.91 9.51 -20.31
C ASP A 166 -7.75 10.19 -18.93
N ARG A 167 -6.92 11.22 -18.91
CA ARG A 167 -6.68 12.01 -17.71
C ARG A 167 -7.82 12.98 -17.46
N PRO A 168 -8.39 13.05 -16.24
CA PRO A 168 -9.40 14.03 -15.90
C PRO A 168 -8.90 15.46 -16.16
N LYS A 169 -9.77 16.33 -16.68
CA LYS A 169 -9.44 17.74 -16.83
C LYS A 169 -9.46 18.42 -15.46
N PRO A 170 -8.46 19.26 -15.12
CA PRO A 170 -8.52 20.06 -13.92
C PRO A 170 -9.73 20.99 -13.98
N GLN A 171 -10.48 21.06 -12.87
CA GLN A 171 -11.52 22.07 -12.73
C GLN A 171 -10.85 23.40 -12.43
N ALA A 172 -11.28 24.46 -13.12
CA ALA A 172 -10.85 25.80 -12.82
C ALA A 172 -11.26 26.15 -11.39
N PHE A 173 -10.32 26.62 -10.60
CA PHE A 173 -10.60 27.14 -9.28
C PHE A 173 -11.17 28.55 -9.45
N MET A 174 -12.44 28.73 -9.07
CA MET A 174 -13.01 30.06 -8.92
C MET A 174 -12.74 30.51 -7.50
N ALA A 175 -11.86 31.48 -7.35
CA ALA A 175 -11.59 32.08 -6.06
C ALA A 175 -12.85 32.82 -5.56
N SER A 176 -13.24 32.61 -4.32
CA SER A 176 -14.16 33.44 -3.59
C SER A 176 -13.36 34.47 -2.80
N TYR A 177 -13.84 35.67 -2.77
CA TYR A 177 -13.25 36.76 -2.01
C TYR A 177 -14.19 37.08 -0.83
N TYR A 178 -13.59 37.45 0.30
CA TYR A 178 -14.34 37.93 1.43
C TYR A 178 -14.90 39.34 1.11
N SER A 179 -16.16 39.61 1.48
CA SER A 179 -16.70 40.96 1.48
C SER A 179 -16.04 41.80 2.59
N ALA A 180 -16.21 43.13 2.52
CA ALA A 180 -15.69 44.02 3.58
C ALA A 180 -16.23 43.61 4.97
N GLU A 181 -17.53 43.30 5.04
CA GLU A 181 -18.20 42.88 6.27
C GLU A 181 -17.67 41.52 6.81
N GLU A 182 -17.38 40.60 5.91
CA GLU A 182 -16.76 39.30 6.28
C GLU A 182 -15.30 39.48 6.77
N MET A 183 -14.56 40.41 6.18
CA MET A 183 -13.19 40.75 6.61
C MET A 183 -13.20 41.42 7.99
N GLU A 184 -14.13 42.32 8.28
CA GLU A 184 -14.30 42.94 9.61
C GLU A 184 -14.55 41.86 10.67
N LYS A 185 -15.50 40.96 10.41
CA LYS A 185 -15.77 39.83 11.30
C LYS A 185 -14.54 38.92 11.50
N LEU A 186 -13.79 38.68 10.43
CA LEU A 186 -12.55 37.87 10.51
C LEU A 186 -11.51 38.55 11.42
N PHE A 187 -11.34 39.88 11.32
CA PHE A 187 -10.44 40.62 12.18
C PHE A 187 -10.89 40.63 13.64
N GLU A 188 -12.18 40.79 13.91
CA GLU A 188 -12.74 40.72 15.27
C GLU A 188 -12.46 39.35 15.89
N VAL A 189 -12.74 38.27 15.18
CA VAL A 189 -12.50 36.88 15.69
C VAL A 189 -11.00 36.57 15.83
N ALA A 190 -10.15 37.15 15.00
CA ALA A 190 -8.71 36.93 15.04
C ALA A 190 -8.03 37.72 16.15
N GLN A 191 -8.68 38.70 16.78
CA GLN A 191 -8.10 39.57 17.81
C GLN A 191 -7.56 38.75 18.99
N GLY A 192 -6.31 38.96 19.34
CA GLY A 192 -5.62 38.21 20.40
C GLY A 192 -5.19 36.78 20.01
N HIS A 193 -5.50 36.34 18.79
CA HIS A 193 -5.07 35.03 18.32
C HIS A 193 -3.63 35.09 17.74
N LYS A 194 -2.83 34.04 17.89
CA LYS A 194 -1.44 33.97 17.39
C LYS A 194 -1.29 34.23 15.87
N LEU A 195 -2.36 34.09 15.09
CA LEU A 195 -2.37 34.32 13.66
C LEU A 195 -2.90 35.72 13.28
N GLU A 196 -3.29 36.56 14.23
CA GLU A 196 -3.87 37.90 13.99
C GLU A 196 -3.02 38.72 13.01
N LEU A 197 -1.73 38.87 13.32
CA LEU A 197 -0.81 39.63 12.49
C LEU A 197 -0.69 39.07 11.06
N ILE A 198 -0.66 37.75 10.92
CA ILE A 198 -0.58 37.10 9.60
C ILE A 198 -1.87 37.33 8.79
N ILE A 199 -3.02 37.26 9.44
CA ILE A 199 -4.33 37.51 8.80
C ILE A 199 -4.40 38.96 8.34
N GLN A 200 -3.99 39.92 9.18
CA GLN A 200 -3.96 41.33 8.83
C GLN A 200 -3.02 41.61 7.64
N LEU A 201 -1.78 41.06 7.68
CA LEU A 201 -0.81 41.23 6.59
C LEU A 201 -1.27 40.59 5.26
N ALA A 202 -2.06 39.52 5.31
CA ALA A 202 -2.58 38.85 4.11
C ALA A 202 -3.81 39.57 3.50
N ALA A 203 -4.44 40.47 4.24
CA ALA A 203 -5.63 41.22 3.81
C ALA A 203 -5.27 42.51 3.06
N PHE A 204 -4.05 43.00 3.17
CA PHE A 204 -3.49 44.18 2.51
C PHE A 204 -2.39 43.79 1.52
#